data_f1361ef6d7a9432bc2aacef1a686506c
#
_entry.id   f1361ef6d7a9432bc2aacef1a686506c
#
_cell.length_a   1.000
_cell.length_b   1.000
_cell.length_c   1.000
_cell.angle_alpha   90.00
_cell.angle_beta   90.00
_cell.angle_gamma   90.00
#
_symmetry.space_group_name_H-M   'P 1'
#
loop_
_entity.id
_entity.type
_entity.pdbx_description
1 polymer ?
#
loop_
_entity_poly.entity_id
_entity_poly.type
_entity_poly.pdbx_seq_one_letter_code
_entity_poly.pdbx_strand_id
1 'polypeptide(L)'
;YSDVIDMSIGDTDFITDSRIIDAAFSDARLGYTKYGDPKGDPELIDAVIKAYKEDFSIDISRENLFVTASSCMGMGLTMMALLDPGDEVIVFSPYFTMYRSQIELSGGVCVEVPTYGSGGYAINGDRLRAAITPKTKAIIFNNPCNPTGAAYGIDTLKLLYSIAEEHDLLIVADEIYTRYMFNGPFVPIC
;
A
#
# COMPACT_ATOMS: atom_id res chain seq x y z
N TYR A 1 -16.01 27.24 17.42
CA TYR A 1 -14.60 27.42 17.79
C TYR A 1 -13.90 28.05 16.61
N SER A 2 -13.53 29.35 16.72
CA SER A 2 -12.91 30.11 15.61
C SER A 2 -11.39 29.94 15.50
N ASP A 3 -10.77 29.27 16.46
CA ASP A 3 -9.30 29.17 16.59
C ASP A 3 -8.79 27.72 16.53
N VAL A 4 -9.54 26.83 15.88
CA VAL A 4 -9.11 25.44 15.68
C VAL A 4 -8.24 25.35 14.45
N ILE A 5 -7.02 24.86 14.60
CA ILE A 5 -6.18 24.45 13.48
C ILE A 5 -6.61 23.03 13.11
N ASP A 6 -7.23 22.89 11.96
CA ASP A 6 -7.65 21.57 11.43
C ASP A 6 -6.46 20.87 10.79
N MET A 7 -6.10 19.71 11.35
CA MET A 7 -5.05 18.82 10.85
C MET A 7 -5.60 17.42 10.53
N SER A 8 -6.90 17.31 10.32
CA SER A 8 -7.58 16.02 10.10
C SER A 8 -7.41 15.46 8.67
N ILE A 9 -7.12 16.31 7.71
CA ILE A 9 -6.92 15.91 6.31
C ILE A 9 -5.50 16.28 5.88
N GLY A 10 -4.75 15.28 5.39
CA GLY A 10 -3.46 15.49 4.74
C GLY A 10 -3.68 15.72 3.24
N ASP A 11 -3.53 16.95 2.79
CA ASP A 11 -3.55 17.30 1.37
C ASP A 11 -2.37 18.21 1.07
N THR A 12 -1.96 18.27 -0.20
CA THR A 12 -0.87 19.15 -0.62
C THR A 12 -1.42 20.52 -1.02
N ASP A 13 -0.67 21.57 -0.74
CA ASP A 13 -0.93 22.93 -1.20
C ASP A 13 -0.35 23.20 -2.61
N PHE A 14 0.32 22.21 -3.21
CA PHE A 14 0.84 22.28 -4.58
C PHE A 14 -0.23 21.89 -5.59
N ILE A 15 -0.37 22.71 -6.64
CA ILE A 15 -1.19 22.39 -7.80
C ILE A 15 -0.41 21.37 -8.67
N THR A 16 -1.12 20.44 -9.30
CA THR A 16 -0.54 19.51 -10.28
C THR A 16 0.19 20.30 -11.37
N ASP A 17 1.40 19.87 -11.71
CA ASP A 17 2.22 20.52 -12.75
C ASP A 17 1.44 20.68 -14.06
N SER A 18 1.49 21.90 -14.64
CA SER A 18 0.73 22.22 -15.86
C SER A 18 1.07 21.29 -17.03
N ARG A 19 2.30 20.79 -17.12
CA ARG A 19 2.72 19.84 -18.16
C ARG A 19 1.92 18.54 -18.09
N ILE A 20 1.59 18.06 -16.89
CA ILE A 20 0.78 16.86 -16.69
C ILE A 20 -0.66 17.14 -17.07
N ILE A 21 -1.20 18.30 -16.66
CA ILE A 21 -2.56 18.73 -16.97
C ILE A 21 -2.73 18.86 -18.47
N ASP A 22 -1.82 19.58 -19.13
CA ASP A 22 -1.89 19.86 -20.56
C ASP A 22 -1.77 18.58 -21.40
N ALA A 23 -0.89 17.65 -21.01
CA ALA A 23 -0.76 16.33 -21.64
C ALA A 23 -2.08 15.54 -21.54
N ALA A 24 -2.67 15.45 -20.34
CA ALA A 24 -3.92 14.72 -20.13
C ALA A 24 -5.08 15.32 -20.96
N PHE A 25 -5.20 16.65 -21.04
CA PHE A 25 -6.20 17.30 -21.87
C PHE A 25 -5.94 17.12 -23.38
N SER A 26 -4.67 17.09 -23.80
CA SER A 26 -4.30 16.80 -25.18
C SER A 26 -4.76 15.40 -25.58
N ASP A 27 -4.45 14.40 -24.76
CA ASP A 27 -4.84 13.01 -24.99
C ASP A 27 -6.36 12.83 -25.01
N ALA A 28 -7.07 13.49 -24.10
CA ALA A 28 -8.53 13.49 -24.09
C ALA A 28 -9.11 14.06 -25.41
N ARG A 29 -8.52 15.14 -25.95
CA ARG A 29 -8.94 15.73 -27.25
C ARG A 29 -8.61 14.83 -28.44
N LEU A 30 -7.57 13.99 -28.33
CA LEU A 30 -7.21 12.97 -29.33
C LEU A 30 -8.11 11.74 -29.28
N GLY A 31 -8.99 11.64 -28.29
CA GLY A 31 -9.96 10.57 -28.17
C GLY A 31 -9.58 9.43 -27.21
N TYR A 32 -8.56 9.60 -26.38
CA TYR A 32 -8.19 8.67 -25.31
C TYR A 32 -9.19 8.71 -24.12
N THR A 33 -10.48 8.68 -24.47
CA THR A 33 -11.62 8.67 -23.55
C THR A 33 -12.53 7.47 -23.77
N LYS A 34 -12.02 6.45 -24.48
CA LYS A 34 -12.73 5.21 -24.81
C LYS A 34 -12.29 4.08 -23.92
N TYR A 35 -12.91 2.91 -24.07
CA TYR A 35 -12.46 1.70 -23.41
C TYR A 35 -11.01 1.35 -23.78
N GLY A 36 -10.20 1.09 -22.76
CA GLY A 36 -8.83 0.62 -22.87
C GLY A 36 -8.68 -0.84 -22.45
N ASP A 37 -7.42 -1.27 -22.30
CA ASP A 37 -7.12 -2.60 -21.74
C ASP A 37 -7.58 -2.67 -20.26
N PRO A 38 -8.31 -3.72 -19.84
CA PRO A 38 -8.76 -3.89 -18.46
C PRO A 38 -7.63 -3.91 -17.42
N LYS A 39 -6.40 -4.28 -17.80
CA LYS A 39 -5.24 -4.26 -16.92
C LYS A 39 -4.60 -2.88 -16.78
N GLY A 40 -4.95 -1.95 -17.65
CA GLY A 40 -4.40 -0.60 -17.71
C GLY A 40 -3.80 -0.27 -19.07
N ASP A 41 -3.59 1.01 -19.30
CA ASP A 41 -2.97 1.49 -20.53
C ASP A 41 -1.57 0.87 -20.72
N PRO A 42 -1.25 0.28 -21.90
CA PRO A 42 0.03 -0.38 -22.14
C PRO A 42 1.25 0.53 -21.97
N GLU A 43 1.12 1.82 -22.35
CA GLU A 43 2.22 2.78 -22.22
C GLU A 43 2.45 3.13 -20.75
N LEU A 44 1.38 3.23 -19.93
CA LEU A 44 1.49 3.43 -18.49
C LEU A 44 2.13 2.20 -17.83
N ILE A 45 1.72 0.99 -18.21
CA ILE A 45 2.32 -0.25 -17.69
C ILE A 45 3.82 -0.28 -17.99
N ASP A 46 4.24 0.05 -19.20
CA ASP A 46 5.65 0.10 -19.58
C ASP A 46 6.43 1.17 -18.80
N ALA A 47 5.81 2.33 -18.57
CA ALA A 47 6.40 3.38 -17.76
C ALA A 47 6.59 2.94 -16.29
N VAL A 48 5.63 2.20 -15.73
CA VAL A 48 5.74 1.64 -14.37
C VAL A 48 6.87 0.60 -14.30
N ILE A 49 6.95 -0.34 -15.26
CA ILE A 49 8.02 -1.33 -15.32
C ILE A 49 9.40 -0.64 -15.36
N LYS A 50 9.53 0.36 -16.22
CA LYS A 50 10.76 1.15 -16.34
C LYS A 50 11.11 1.85 -15.02
N ALA A 51 10.14 2.48 -14.36
CA ALA A 51 10.34 3.18 -13.10
C ALA A 51 10.81 2.22 -11.98
N TYR A 52 10.20 1.03 -11.87
CA TYR A 52 10.63 0.03 -10.89
C TYR A 52 12.06 -0.45 -11.14
N LYS A 53 12.43 -0.63 -12.41
CA LYS A 53 13.81 -1.00 -12.77
C LYS A 53 14.80 0.10 -12.44
N GLU A 54 14.48 1.36 -12.75
CA GLU A 54 15.35 2.51 -12.51
C GLU A 54 15.46 2.85 -11.02
N ASP A 55 14.34 2.88 -10.28
CA ASP A 55 14.30 3.30 -8.89
C ASP A 55 14.78 2.21 -7.91
N PHE A 56 14.46 0.95 -8.17
CA PHE A 56 14.66 -0.14 -7.22
C PHE A 56 15.49 -1.32 -7.76
N SER A 57 15.86 -1.30 -9.05
CA SER A 57 16.54 -2.43 -9.72
C SER A 57 15.71 -3.72 -9.76
N ILE A 58 14.37 -3.61 -9.66
CA ILE A 58 13.43 -4.72 -9.70
C ILE A 58 12.93 -4.93 -11.11
N ASP A 59 12.97 -6.18 -11.57
CA ASP A 59 12.41 -6.60 -12.86
C ASP A 59 10.99 -7.13 -12.63
N ILE A 60 9.98 -6.40 -13.12
CA ILE A 60 8.58 -6.83 -13.14
C ILE A 60 8.11 -6.98 -14.58
N SER A 61 7.20 -7.92 -14.83
CA SER A 61 6.60 -8.12 -16.14
C SER A 61 5.22 -7.48 -16.23
N ARG A 62 4.70 -7.29 -17.44
CA ARG A 62 3.33 -6.79 -17.66
C ARG A 62 2.26 -7.67 -16.99
N GLU A 63 2.53 -8.95 -16.82
CA GLU A 63 1.62 -9.91 -16.20
C GLU A 63 1.46 -9.67 -14.70
N ASN A 64 2.47 -9.07 -14.07
CA ASN A 64 2.47 -8.73 -12.64
C ASN A 64 1.81 -7.39 -12.33
N LEU A 65 1.33 -6.65 -13.34
CA LEU A 65 0.78 -5.32 -13.16
C LEU A 65 -0.72 -5.27 -13.45
N PHE A 66 -1.40 -4.53 -12.60
CA PHE A 66 -2.79 -4.16 -12.77
C PHE A 66 -2.99 -2.70 -12.33
N VAL A 67 -3.42 -1.85 -13.24
CA VAL A 67 -3.65 -0.42 -12.97
C VAL A 67 -5.06 -0.23 -12.42
N THR A 68 -5.18 0.47 -11.31
CA THR A 68 -6.45 0.83 -10.68
C THR A 68 -6.62 2.34 -10.59
N ALA A 69 -7.84 2.81 -10.41
CA ALA A 69 -8.13 4.25 -10.29
C ALA A 69 -7.46 4.89 -9.05
N SER A 70 -7.10 4.07 -8.06
CA SER A 70 -6.33 4.48 -6.88
C SER A 70 -5.75 3.24 -6.17
N SER A 71 -4.72 3.44 -5.34
CA SER A 71 -4.20 2.38 -4.45
C SER A 71 -5.29 1.86 -3.49
N CYS A 72 -6.19 2.74 -3.06
CA CYS A 72 -7.33 2.37 -2.22
C CYS A 72 -8.25 1.36 -2.95
N MET A 73 -8.54 1.58 -4.24
CA MET A 73 -9.28 0.60 -5.05
C MET A 73 -8.49 -0.69 -5.22
N GLY A 74 -7.18 -0.60 -5.51
CA GLY A 74 -6.29 -1.75 -5.64
C GLY A 74 -6.31 -2.63 -4.38
N MET A 75 -6.20 -2.02 -3.20
CA MET A 75 -6.28 -2.72 -1.92
C MET A 75 -7.63 -3.42 -1.74
N GLY A 76 -8.75 -2.71 -2.02
CA GLY A 76 -10.09 -3.31 -1.93
C GLY A 76 -10.27 -4.51 -2.86
N LEU A 77 -9.84 -4.40 -4.12
CA LEU A 77 -9.89 -5.50 -5.08
C LEU A 77 -9.00 -6.68 -4.65
N THR A 78 -7.84 -6.41 -4.05
CA THR A 78 -6.96 -7.44 -3.50
C THR A 78 -7.65 -8.19 -2.36
N MET A 79 -8.31 -7.49 -1.43
CA MET A 79 -9.06 -8.14 -0.36
C MET A 79 -10.22 -8.99 -0.90
N MET A 80 -10.97 -8.48 -1.88
CA MET A 80 -12.07 -9.23 -2.52
C MET A 80 -11.60 -10.49 -3.27
N ALA A 81 -10.39 -10.47 -3.83
CA ALA A 81 -9.83 -11.60 -4.55
C ALA A 81 -9.18 -12.64 -3.64
N LEU A 82 -8.72 -12.21 -2.47
CA LEU A 82 -7.92 -13.03 -1.56
C LEU A 82 -8.74 -13.74 -0.48
N LEU A 83 -9.80 -13.09 0.02
CA LEU A 83 -10.46 -13.49 1.26
C LEU A 83 -11.73 -14.30 1.01
N ASP A 84 -11.85 -15.41 1.72
CA ASP A 84 -13.09 -16.10 1.99
C ASP A 84 -13.72 -15.61 3.32
N PRO A 85 -15.05 -15.81 3.52
CA PRO A 85 -15.70 -15.39 4.76
C PRO A 85 -15.05 -15.97 6.01
N GLY A 86 -14.58 -15.09 6.89
CA GLY A 86 -13.93 -15.42 8.16
C GLY A 86 -12.42 -15.58 8.10
N ASP A 87 -11.80 -15.38 6.93
CA ASP A 87 -10.35 -15.27 6.83
C ASP A 87 -9.84 -14.03 7.55
N GLU A 88 -8.67 -14.13 8.16
CA GLU A 88 -8.08 -13.05 8.96
C GLU A 88 -6.97 -12.33 8.21
N VAL A 89 -6.96 -11.01 8.36
CA VAL A 89 -5.87 -10.15 7.84
C VAL A 89 -5.31 -9.32 8.98
N ILE A 90 -4.00 -9.43 9.19
CA ILE A 90 -3.29 -8.67 10.22
C ILE A 90 -2.97 -7.27 9.70
N VAL A 91 -3.21 -6.27 10.56
CA VAL A 91 -2.82 -4.87 10.36
C VAL A 91 -2.05 -4.34 11.58
N PHE A 92 -1.09 -3.45 11.37
CA PHE A 92 -0.34 -2.84 12.47
C PHE A 92 -1.00 -1.51 12.88
N SER A 93 -1.56 -1.45 14.07
CA SER A 93 -2.22 -0.21 14.53
C SER A 93 -1.24 0.76 15.20
N PRO A 94 -1.35 2.10 14.96
CA PRO A 94 -2.31 2.80 14.10
C PRO A 94 -2.07 2.58 12.61
N TYR A 95 -3.15 2.46 11.83
CA TYR A 95 -3.13 2.21 10.37
C TYR A 95 -4.10 3.12 9.63
N PHE A 96 -4.00 3.14 8.30
CA PHE A 96 -4.95 3.84 7.44
C PHE A 96 -6.34 3.21 7.56
N THR A 97 -7.31 4.01 7.95
CA THR A 97 -8.64 3.56 8.40
C THR A 97 -9.40 2.68 7.40
N MET A 98 -9.12 2.85 6.11
CA MET A 98 -9.80 2.08 5.06
C MET A 98 -9.48 0.59 5.06
N TYR A 99 -8.32 0.16 5.59
CA TYR A 99 -7.95 -1.26 5.57
C TYR A 99 -8.98 -2.14 6.27
N ARG A 100 -9.41 -1.76 7.49
CA ARG A 100 -10.46 -2.48 8.20
C ARG A 100 -11.73 -2.61 7.38
N SER A 101 -12.21 -1.50 6.83
CA SER A 101 -13.43 -1.49 6.04
C SER A 101 -13.33 -2.37 4.79
N GLN A 102 -12.18 -2.37 4.11
CA GLN A 102 -11.95 -3.21 2.92
C GLN A 102 -11.90 -4.69 3.26
N ILE A 103 -11.26 -5.06 4.38
CA ILE A 103 -11.23 -6.44 4.89
C ILE A 103 -12.65 -6.91 5.23
N GLU A 104 -13.38 -6.13 6.04
CA GLU A 104 -14.72 -6.48 6.51
C GLU A 104 -15.75 -6.54 5.38
N LEU A 105 -15.70 -5.62 4.42
CA LEU A 105 -16.54 -5.64 3.22
C LEU A 105 -16.27 -6.86 2.33
N SER A 106 -15.06 -7.41 2.38
CA SER A 106 -14.68 -8.64 1.67
C SER A 106 -15.02 -9.92 2.45
N GLY A 107 -15.68 -9.80 3.61
CA GLY A 107 -16.04 -10.95 4.46
C GLY A 107 -14.94 -11.39 5.43
N GLY A 108 -13.80 -10.74 5.42
CA GLY A 108 -12.67 -11.05 6.31
C GLY A 108 -12.79 -10.44 7.70
N VAL A 109 -11.86 -10.80 8.56
CA VAL A 109 -11.70 -10.32 9.93
C VAL A 109 -10.40 -9.52 10.05
N CYS A 110 -10.50 -8.26 10.47
CA CYS A 110 -9.33 -7.41 10.71
C CYS A 110 -8.73 -7.71 12.09
N VAL A 111 -7.50 -8.22 12.12
CA VAL A 111 -6.74 -8.54 13.33
C VAL A 111 -5.68 -7.48 13.56
N GLU A 112 -5.75 -6.74 14.69
CA GLU A 112 -4.84 -5.65 14.99
C GLU A 112 -3.64 -6.11 15.82
N VAL A 113 -2.44 -5.78 15.35
CA VAL A 113 -1.20 -5.89 16.13
C VAL A 113 -0.74 -4.49 16.51
N PRO A 114 -0.82 -4.09 17.80
CA PRO A 114 -0.51 -2.73 18.20
C PRO A 114 0.99 -2.42 18.14
N THR A 115 1.29 -1.23 17.59
CA THR A 115 2.60 -0.58 17.67
C THR A 115 2.50 0.68 18.54
N TYR A 116 3.62 1.18 19.06
CA TYR A 116 3.60 2.26 20.05
C TYR A 116 4.61 3.35 19.73
N GLY A 117 4.20 4.61 19.86
CA GLY A 117 5.05 5.78 19.62
C GLY A 117 6.29 5.84 20.52
N SER A 118 6.19 5.34 21.78
CA SER A 118 7.33 5.24 22.69
C SER A 118 8.45 4.32 22.19
N GLY A 119 8.15 3.41 21.27
CA GLY A 119 9.11 2.52 20.59
C GLY A 119 9.30 2.86 19.12
N GLY A 120 8.96 4.09 18.69
CA GLY A 120 9.08 4.49 17.28
C GLY A 120 8.18 3.67 16.34
N TYR A 121 7.09 3.11 16.86
CA TYR A 121 6.16 2.23 16.15
C TYR A 121 6.82 0.94 15.61
N ALA A 122 7.89 0.47 16.26
CA ALA A 122 8.55 -0.77 15.86
C ALA A 122 7.58 -1.96 15.92
N ILE A 123 7.65 -2.82 14.89
CA ILE A 123 6.89 -4.06 14.81
C ILE A 123 7.56 -5.10 15.71
N ASN A 124 6.79 -5.66 16.65
CA ASN A 124 7.24 -6.71 17.54
C ASN A 124 6.90 -8.08 16.95
N GLY A 125 7.93 -8.87 16.62
CA GLY A 125 7.77 -10.17 15.98
C GLY A 125 7.03 -11.20 16.85
N ASP A 126 7.20 -11.17 18.18
CA ASP A 126 6.51 -12.11 19.06
C ASP A 126 5.02 -11.83 19.14
N ARG A 127 4.63 -10.53 19.17
CA ARG A 127 3.22 -10.14 19.11
C ARG A 127 2.60 -10.47 17.74
N LEU A 128 3.36 -10.30 16.67
CA LEU A 128 2.90 -10.67 15.33
C LEU A 128 2.63 -12.18 15.27
N ARG A 129 3.60 -13.02 15.69
CA ARG A 129 3.39 -14.47 15.73
C ARG A 129 2.22 -14.89 16.62
N ALA A 130 2.05 -14.26 17.77
CA ALA A 130 0.94 -14.54 18.68
C ALA A 130 -0.44 -14.18 18.10
N ALA A 131 -0.50 -13.30 17.11
CA ALA A 131 -1.74 -12.91 16.43
C ALA A 131 -2.10 -13.81 15.25
N ILE A 132 -1.17 -14.67 14.79
CA ILE A 132 -1.40 -15.58 13.67
C ILE A 132 -2.22 -16.79 14.12
N THR A 133 -3.25 -17.11 13.35
CA THR A 133 -4.09 -18.29 13.51
C THR A 133 -4.17 -19.10 12.21
N PRO A 134 -4.76 -20.30 12.20
CA PRO A 134 -4.99 -21.04 10.95
C PRO A 134 -5.89 -20.34 9.94
N LYS A 135 -6.56 -19.25 10.33
CA LYS A 135 -7.39 -18.43 9.45
C LYS A 135 -6.67 -17.22 8.87
N THR A 136 -5.48 -16.92 9.36
CA THR A 136 -4.71 -15.78 8.88
C THR A 136 -4.25 -16.02 7.45
N LYS A 137 -4.56 -15.10 6.53
CA LYS A 137 -4.21 -15.17 5.10
C LYS A 137 -3.15 -14.18 4.70
N ALA A 138 -3.19 -12.98 5.29
CA ALA A 138 -2.31 -11.93 4.87
C ALA A 138 -1.96 -10.97 6.01
N ILE A 139 -0.87 -10.22 5.78
CA ILE A 139 -0.45 -9.08 6.57
C ILE A 139 -0.50 -7.86 5.67
N ILE A 140 -1.26 -6.82 6.03
CA ILE A 140 -1.15 -5.51 5.38
C ILE A 140 -0.02 -4.73 6.05
N PHE A 141 0.94 -4.29 5.24
CA PHE A 141 2.13 -3.56 5.66
C PHE A 141 2.23 -2.24 4.90
N ASN A 142 2.12 -1.11 5.60
CA ASN A 142 2.23 0.22 5.02
C ASN A 142 3.59 0.85 5.36
N ASN A 143 4.40 1.14 4.34
CA ASN A 143 5.74 1.67 4.50
C ASN A 143 6.07 2.73 3.41
N PRO A 144 6.37 3.97 3.78
CA PRO A 144 6.15 4.63 5.07
C PRO A 144 4.70 4.63 5.51
N CYS A 145 4.47 4.59 6.83
CA CYS A 145 3.14 4.31 7.41
C CYS A 145 2.29 5.58 7.56
N ASN A 146 1.06 5.53 7.10
CA ASN A 146 -0.01 6.46 7.45
C ASN A 146 -0.85 5.85 8.59
N PRO A 147 -1.02 6.52 9.78
CA PRO A 147 -0.77 7.94 10.04
C PRO A 147 0.54 8.23 10.80
N THR A 148 1.35 7.22 11.14
CA THR A 148 2.42 7.37 12.12
C THR A 148 3.67 8.07 11.57
N GLY A 149 3.86 8.07 10.24
CA GLY A 149 5.10 8.51 9.60
C GLY A 149 6.29 7.57 9.84
N ALA A 150 6.06 6.41 10.49
CA ALA A 150 7.11 5.41 10.68
C ALA A 150 7.58 4.86 9.33
N ALA A 151 8.89 4.80 9.17
CA ALA A 151 9.52 4.20 8.01
C ALA A 151 10.37 3.00 8.46
N TYR A 152 10.14 1.87 7.85
CA TYR A 152 10.73 0.60 8.24
C TYR A 152 11.89 0.24 7.32
N GLY A 153 13.02 -0.13 7.93
CA GLY A 153 14.21 -0.55 7.22
C GLY A 153 14.29 -2.06 6.99
N ILE A 154 15.40 -2.48 6.40
CA ILE A 154 15.64 -3.85 5.94
C ILE A 154 15.46 -4.92 7.04
N ASP A 155 15.76 -4.62 8.28
CA ASP A 155 15.63 -5.59 9.38
C ASP A 155 14.17 -5.92 9.67
N THR A 156 13.27 -4.90 9.62
CA THR A 156 11.82 -5.11 9.74
C THR A 156 11.27 -5.87 8.54
N LEU A 157 11.73 -5.56 7.32
CA LEU A 157 11.32 -6.28 6.11
C LEU A 157 11.70 -7.76 6.20
N LYS A 158 12.94 -8.07 6.61
CA LYS A 158 13.40 -9.46 6.84
C LYS A 158 12.58 -10.17 7.90
N LEU A 159 12.24 -9.49 8.99
CA LEU A 159 11.38 -10.05 10.03
C LEU A 159 10.00 -10.41 9.48
N LEU A 160 9.35 -9.48 8.75
CA LEU A 160 8.03 -9.71 8.15
C LEU A 160 8.08 -10.87 7.14
N TYR A 161 9.07 -10.84 6.25
CA TYR A 161 9.27 -11.89 5.26
C TYR A 161 9.44 -13.28 5.93
N SER A 162 10.31 -13.38 6.94
CA SER A 162 10.54 -14.66 7.62
C SER A 162 9.29 -15.21 8.30
N ILE A 163 8.46 -14.32 8.90
CA ILE A 163 7.21 -14.74 9.56
C ILE A 163 6.16 -15.12 8.49
N ALA A 164 6.07 -14.37 7.42
CA ALA A 164 5.14 -14.68 6.34
C ALA A 164 5.48 -16.02 5.68
N GLU A 165 6.76 -16.31 5.44
CA GLU A 165 7.21 -17.59 4.89
C GLU A 165 6.98 -18.76 5.87
N GLU A 166 7.27 -18.56 7.18
CA GLU A 166 7.03 -19.55 8.23
C GLU A 166 5.57 -20.01 8.32
N HIS A 167 4.63 -19.11 8.04
CA HIS A 167 3.18 -19.33 8.20
C HIS A 167 2.39 -19.36 6.89
N ASP A 168 3.06 -19.36 5.74
CA ASP A 168 2.42 -19.33 4.41
C ASP A 168 1.44 -18.15 4.23
N LEU A 169 1.88 -16.95 4.64
CA LEU A 169 1.08 -15.72 4.57
C LEU A 169 1.49 -14.85 3.40
N LEU A 170 0.53 -14.14 2.82
CA LEU A 170 0.81 -13.08 1.86
C LEU A 170 1.11 -11.75 2.57
N ILE A 171 2.07 -10.99 2.05
CA ILE A 171 2.28 -9.61 2.46
C ILE A 171 1.66 -8.71 1.40
N VAL A 172 0.69 -7.88 1.82
CA VAL A 172 0.07 -6.86 0.97
C VAL A 172 0.69 -5.52 1.37
N ALA A 173 1.65 -5.06 0.58
CA ALA A 173 2.41 -3.84 0.88
C ALA A 173 1.73 -2.61 0.26
N ASP A 174 1.41 -1.64 1.10
CA ASP A 174 1.04 -0.28 0.68
C ASP A 174 2.27 0.62 0.78
N GLU A 175 2.87 0.91 -0.37
CA GLU A 175 4.12 1.65 -0.50
C GLU A 175 3.92 3.02 -1.17
N ILE A 176 2.74 3.63 -0.99
CA ILE A 176 2.38 4.90 -1.66
C ILE A 176 3.33 6.06 -1.32
N TYR A 177 3.97 6.02 -0.15
CA TYR A 177 4.83 7.11 0.32
C TYR A 177 6.33 6.90 0.05
N THR A 178 6.70 6.09 -0.93
CA THR A 178 8.11 5.77 -1.27
C THR A 178 9.01 6.99 -1.48
N ARG A 179 8.43 8.10 -1.96
CA ARG A 179 9.14 9.36 -2.21
C ARG A 179 9.25 10.26 -0.96
N TYR A 180 8.62 9.88 0.17
CA TYR A 180 8.63 10.62 1.42
C TYR A 180 9.54 10.00 2.47
N MET A 181 10.71 9.50 2.04
CA MET A 181 11.77 9.01 2.92
C MET A 181 12.74 10.15 3.24
N PHE A 182 12.81 10.54 4.52
CA PHE A 182 13.69 11.64 4.97
C PHE A 182 14.96 11.14 5.64
N ASN A 183 15.03 9.88 6.06
CA ASN A 183 16.14 9.31 6.82
C ASN A 183 16.86 8.16 6.09
N GLY A 184 16.92 8.20 4.77
CA GLY A 184 17.60 7.20 3.97
C GLY A 184 16.80 6.74 2.74
N PRO A 185 17.34 5.82 1.96
CA PRO A 185 16.64 5.30 0.78
C PRO A 185 15.46 4.43 1.21
N PHE A 186 14.40 4.45 0.40
CA PHE A 186 13.32 3.47 0.50
C PHE A 186 13.81 2.10 0.02
N VAL A 187 13.39 1.06 0.73
CA VAL A 187 13.62 -0.33 0.33
C VAL A 187 12.26 -1.00 0.16
N PRO A 188 11.89 -1.43 -1.05
CA PRO A 188 10.64 -2.17 -1.27
C PRO A 188 10.70 -3.55 -0.62
N ILE A 189 9.53 -4.11 -0.30
CA ILE A 189 9.48 -5.43 0.34
C ILE A 189 9.57 -6.59 -0.67
N CYS A 190 9.36 -6.33 -1.96
CA CYS A 190 9.47 -7.32 -3.04
C CYS A 190 10.88 -7.40 -3.62
#